data_feb3b0a72cbe4e306eb949780256c061
#
_entry.id   feb3b0a72cbe4e306eb949780256c061
#
_cell.length_a   1.000
_cell.length_b   1.000
_cell.length_c   1.000
_cell.angle_alpha   90.00
_cell.angle_beta   90.00
_cell.angle_gamma   90.00
#
_symmetry.space_group_name_H-M   'P 1'
#
loop_
_entity.id
_entity.type
_entity.pdbx_description
1 polymer ?
#
loop_
_entity_poly.entity_id
_entity_poly.type
_entity_poly.pdbx_seq_one_letter_code
_entity_poly.pdbx_strand_id
1 'polypeptide(L)'
;MAVHEFSRTELLIGEEGLQRLRHATVMILGVGGVGSHCIEALARSGVGKLILVDNDTVSLTNINRQAIAYHSTVGRYKTRVMKERIADICPQTEVITYEMFVLPENMEQIFEQRPDYIIDAIDTVTAKIALVEKALELDIPIISSMGTGNKLHGELFEITDISKTSVCPLCKVMRKELRARGIYHLKVVYSREKPIDVSQRTTDEEKGSRRSLPGSVSFVPPIAGLLLAGEVIRELMEEVE
;
A
#
# COMPACT_ATOMS: atom_id res chain seq x y z
N MET A 1 -34.21 -2.73 -4.34
CA MET A 1 -33.10 -2.36 -3.44
C MET A 1 -33.03 -0.83 -3.34
N ALA A 2 -32.79 -0.26 -2.16
CA ALA A 2 -32.52 1.16 -2.04
C ALA A 2 -31.17 1.48 -2.70
N VAL A 3 -31.09 2.61 -3.42
CA VAL A 3 -29.84 3.05 -4.06
C VAL A 3 -28.89 3.59 -2.97
N HIS A 4 -27.67 3.10 -2.96
CA HIS A 4 -26.60 3.52 -2.07
C HIS A 4 -25.26 3.57 -2.82
N GLU A 5 -24.21 4.11 -2.21
CA GLU A 5 -22.90 4.35 -2.83
C GLU A 5 -22.24 3.07 -3.41
N PHE A 6 -22.55 1.90 -2.87
CA PHE A 6 -22.01 0.61 -3.31
C PHE A 6 -22.94 -0.20 -4.22
N SER A 7 -24.11 0.33 -4.65
CA SER A 7 -25.09 -0.41 -5.44
C SER A 7 -24.50 -1.04 -6.71
N ARG A 8 -23.52 -0.38 -7.36
CA ARG A 8 -22.86 -0.94 -8.54
C ARG A 8 -21.84 -2.02 -8.18
N THR A 9 -21.18 -1.91 -7.05
CA THR A 9 -20.28 -2.93 -6.53
C THR A 9 -21.08 -4.18 -6.16
N GLU A 10 -22.20 -4.00 -5.47
CA GLU A 10 -23.10 -5.07 -5.05
C GLU A 10 -23.64 -5.91 -6.25
N LEU A 11 -23.84 -5.30 -7.42
CA LEU A 11 -24.21 -6.04 -8.63
C LEU A 11 -23.15 -7.07 -9.06
N LEU A 12 -21.88 -6.86 -8.72
CA LEU A 12 -20.78 -7.74 -9.09
C LEU A 12 -20.44 -8.77 -8.00
N ILE A 13 -20.49 -8.35 -6.72
CA ILE A 13 -20.02 -9.15 -5.60
C ILE A 13 -21.16 -9.70 -4.72
N GLY A 14 -22.40 -9.29 -4.99
CA GLY A 14 -23.58 -9.63 -4.18
C GLY A 14 -23.61 -8.92 -2.82
N GLU A 15 -24.73 -9.10 -2.11
CA GLU A 15 -24.88 -8.56 -0.76
C GLU A 15 -23.90 -9.21 0.24
N GLU A 16 -23.67 -10.52 0.12
CA GLU A 16 -22.74 -11.26 1.01
C GLU A 16 -21.31 -10.74 0.86
N GLY A 17 -20.82 -10.55 -0.36
CA GLY A 17 -19.49 -9.98 -0.61
C GLY A 17 -19.35 -8.57 -0.02
N LEU A 18 -20.39 -7.73 -0.18
CA LEU A 18 -20.39 -6.39 0.40
C LEU A 18 -20.40 -6.43 1.94
N GLN A 19 -21.15 -7.35 2.55
CA GLN A 19 -21.16 -7.55 4.01
C GLN A 19 -19.80 -8.01 4.53
N ARG A 20 -19.12 -8.95 3.83
CA ARG A 20 -17.75 -9.35 4.21
C ARG A 20 -16.79 -8.16 4.21
N LEU A 21 -16.81 -7.33 3.16
CA LEU A 21 -15.98 -6.11 3.12
C LEU A 21 -16.30 -5.14 4.26
N ARG A 22 -17.58 -4.96 4.60
CA ARG A 22 -18.00 -4.10 5.72
C ARG A 22 -17.51 -4.56 7.09
N HIS A 23 -17.28 -5.85 7.26
CA HIS A 23 -16.74 -6.40 8.52
C HIS A 23 -15.22 -6.48 8.52
N ALA A 24 -14.58 -6.34 7.37
CA ALA A 24 -13.14 -6.48 7.25
C ALA A 24 -12.38 -5.28 7.80
N THR A 25 -11.25 -5.57 8.43
CA THR A 25 -10.25 -4.61 8.93
C THR A 25 -8.97 -4.76 8.11
N VAL A 26 -8.60 -3.74 7.36
CA VAL A 26 -7.37 -3.73 6.56
C VAL A 26 -6.37 -2.73 7.13
N MET A 27 -5.14 -3.18 7.34
CA MET A 27 -4.02 -2.32 7.74
C MET A 27 -3.17 -1.97 6.53
N ILE A 28 -2.94 -0.67 6.32
CA ILE A 28 -2.11 -0.18 5.22
C ILE A 28 -0.95 0.63 5.80
N LEU A 29 0.28 0.16 5.52
CA LEU A 29 1.48 0.87 5.89
C LEU A 29 2.04 1.62 4.67
N GLY A 30 2.15 2.94 4.81
CA GLY A 30 2.54 3.87 3.75
C GLY A 30 1.34 4.49 3.02
N VAL A 31 1.17 5.81 3.14
CA VAL A 31 0.13 6.63 2.48
C VAL A 31 0.76 7.46 1.36
N GLY A 32 1.68 6.83 0.61
CA GLY A 32 2.40 7.42 -0.51
C GLY A 32 1.69 7.27 -1.85
N GLY A 33 2.46 7.29 -2.95
CA GLY A 33 1.94 7.17 -4.31
C GLY A 33 1.20 5.85 -4.59
N VAL A 34 1.61 4.76 -3.95
CA VAL A 34 0.95 3.45 -4.02
C VAL A 34 -0.20 3.39 -3.01
N GLY A 35 0.13 3.56 -1.72
CA GLY A 35 -0.84 3.36 -0.64
C GLY A 35 -2.02 4.30 -0.69
N SER A 36 -1.86 5.57 -1.07
CA SER A 36 -2.99 6.51 -1.11
C SER A 36 -4.08 6.11 -2.11
N HIS A 37 -3.71 5.59 -3.27
CA HIS A 37 -4.66 5.07 -4.26
C HIS A 37 -5.24 3.72 -3.86
N CYS A 38 -4.45 2.87 -3.21
CA CYS A 38 -4.92 1.62 -2.63
C CYS A 38 -6.01 1.86 -1.57
N ILE A 39 -5.74 2.76 -0.61
CA ILE A 39 -6.65 3.11 0.48
C ILE A 39 -7.96 3.68 -0.08
N GLU A 40 -7.88 4.57 -1.07
CA GLU A 40 -9.08 5.13 -1.70
C GLU A 40 -9.93 4.04 -2.37
N ALA A 41 -9.31 3.08 -3.07
CA ALA A 41 -10.02 1.97 -3.69
C ALA A 41 -10.70 1.05 -2.66
N LEU A 42 -10.06 0.77 -1.53
CA LEU A 42 -10.65 0.00 -0.42
C LEU A 42 -11.87 0.71 0.18
N ALA A 43 -11.76 2.02 0.44
CA ALA A 43 -12.89 2.83 0.95
C ALA A 43 -14.06 2.85 -0.04
N ARG A 44 -13.78 2.99 -1.36
CA ARG A 44 -14.79 2.96 -2.44
C ARG A 44 -15.41 1.57 -2.65
N SER A 45 -14.82 0.54 -2.08
CA SER A 45 -15.37 -0.83 -2.09
C SER A 45 -16.13 -1.20 -0.82
N GLY A 46 -16.18 -0.31 0.17
CA GLY A 46 -16.95 -0.49 1.39
C GLY A 46 -16.24 -1.28 2.49
N VAL A 47 -14.90 -1.29 2.51
CA VAL A 47 -14.14 -1.89 3.63
C VAL A 47 -14.49 -1.15 4.92
N GLY A 48 -14.91 -1.90 5.95
CA GLY A 48 -15.49 -1.32 7.16
C GLY A 48 -14.49 -0.66 8.10
N LYS A 49 -13.24 -1.15 8.15
CA LYS A 49 -12.19 -0.54 8.98
C LYS A 49 -10.86 -0.46 8.27
N LEU A 50 -10.24 0.71 8.30
CA LEU A 50 -8.92 0.97 7.72
C LEU A 50 -7.97 1.49 8.78
N ILE A 51 -6.81 0.84 8.91
CA ILE A 51 -5.72 1.25 9.80
C ILE A 51 -4.61 1.83 8.95
N LEU A 52 -4.36 3.13 9.07
CA LEU A 52 -3.40 3.86 8.24
C LEU A 52 -2.15 4.20 9.04
N VAL A 53 -1.00 3.76 8.57
CA VAL A 53 0.28 3.99 9.24
C VAL A 53 1.24 4.72 8.31
N ASP A 54 1.63 5.94 8.64
CA ASP A 54 2.61 6.76 7.91
C ASP A 54 3.08 7.90 8.80
N ASN A 55 4.38 8.19 8.84
CA ASN A 55 4.94 9.26 9.66
C ASN A 55 5.08 10.59 8.92
N ASP A 56 4.88 10.60 7.60
CA ASP A 56 5.17 11.76 6.77
C ASP A 56 4.04 12.78 6.75
N THR A 57 4.43 14.02 6.44
CA THR A 57 3.52 15.06 5.96
C THR A 57 3.52 15.13 4.44
N VAL A 58 2.47 15.69 3.86
CA VAL A 58 2.38 15.97 2.43
C VAL A 58 3.44 16.99 2.05
N SER A 59 4.26 16.68 1.06
CA SER A 59 5.24 17.60 0.46
C SER A 59 4.81 18.04 -0.94
N LEU A 60 5.36 19.17 -1.40
CA LEU A 60 5.07 19.71 -2.74
C LEU A 60 5.36 18.69 -3.85
N THR A 61 6.44 17.91 -3.73
CA THR A 61 6.84 16.91 -4.71
C THR A 61 5.96 15.66 -4.72
N ASN A 62 5.02 15.54 -3.79
CA ASN A 62 4.06 14.43 -3.76
C ASN A 62 2.85 14.67 -4.69
N ILE A 63 2.58 15.93 -5.06
CA ILE A 63 1.41 16.32 -5.86
C ILE A 63 1.34 15.56 -7.19
N ASN A 64 2.49 15.22 -7.76
CA ASN A 64 2.53 14.55 -9.04
C ASN A 64 1.98 13.11 -9.03
N ARG A 65 1.75 12.46 -7.83
CA ARG A 65 1.39 11.04 -7.81
C ARG A 65 0.62 10.53 -6.58
N GLN A 66 0.45 11.33 -5.52
CA GLN A 66 -0.26 10.91 -4.31
C GLN A 66 -1.67 11.47 -4.29
N ALA A 67 -2.69 10.62 -4.09
CA ALA A 67 -4.11 11.00 -4.12
C ALA A 67 -4.49 12.09 -3.10
N ILE A 68 -3.73 12.17 -2.00
CA ILE A 68 -3.94 13.12 -0.89
C ILE A 68 -3.18 14.44 -1.05
N ALA A 69 -2.31 14.53 -2.07
CA ALA A 69 -1.39 15.66 -2.20
C ALA A 69 -1.96 16.73 -3.12
N TYR A 70 -2.30 17.87 -2.53
CA TYR A 70 -2.75 19.09 -3.17
C TYR A 70 -1.99 20.28 -2.58
N HIS A 71 -1.98 21.44 -3.25
CA HIS A 71 -1.40 22.66 -2.69
C HIS A 71 -1.99 22.99 -1.30
N SER A 72 -3.29 22.74 -1.10
CA SER A 72 -4.00 22.99 0.17
C SER A 72 -3.67 21.98 1.28
N THR A 73 -3.06 20.84 0.96
CA THR A 73 -2.75 19.79 1.96
C THR A 73 -1.27 19.72 2.31
N VAL A 74 -0.39 20.47 1.63
CA VAL A 74 1.06 20.51 1.93
C VAL A 74 1.30 20.87 3.41
N GLY A 75 2.17 20.10 4.08
CA GLY A 75 2.50 20.24 5.50
C GLY A 75 1.60 19.47 6.46
N ARG A 76 0.47 18.93 6.01
CA ARG A 76 -0.43 18.13 6.84
C ARG A 76 -0.02 16.66 6.84
N TYR A 77 -0.26 15.94 7.95
CA TYR A 77 -0.01 14.50 8.00
C TYR A 77 -0.82 13.76 6.94
N LYS A 78 -0.15 12.86 6.19
CA LYS A 78 -0.76 12.09 5.10
C LYS A 78 -1.93 11.25 5.57
N THR A 79 -1.79 10.60 6.72
CA THR A 79 -2.84 9.77 7.36
C THR A 79 -4.10 10.58 7.65
N ARG A 80 -3.96 11.81 8.19
CA ARG A 80 -5.09 12.69 8.54
C ARG A 80 -5.83 13.17 7.29
N VAL A 81 -5.08 13.60 6.26
CA VAL A 81 -5.69 14.00 4.98
C VAL A 81 -6.44 12.83 4.35
N MET A 82 -5.88 11.62 4.40
CA MET A 82 -6.55 10.43 3.88
C MET A 82 -7.80 10.08 4.70
N LYS A 83 -7.76 10.19 6.03
CA LYS A 83 -8.93 9.98 6.90
C LYS A 83 -10.09 10.91 6.54
N GLU A 84 -9.83 12.19 6.33
CA GLU A 84 -10.84 13.17 5.89
C GLU A 84 -11.43 12.79 4.54
N ARG A 85 -10.58 12.36 3.60
CA ARG A 85 -11.01 11.92 2.27
C ARG A 85 -11.89 10.67 2.34
N ILE A 86 -11.54 9.71 3.20
CA ILE A 86 -12.35 8.50 3.42
C ILE A 86 -13.73 8.88 4.01
N ALA A 87 -13.78 9.79 4.96
CA ALA A 87 -15.02 10.24 5.56
C ALA A 87 -15.99 10.86 4.55
N ASP A 88 -15.49 11.46 3.46
CA ASP A 88 -16.31 11.99 2.36
C ASP A 88 -16.70 10.91 1.33
N ILE A 89 -15.91 9.83 1.23
CA ILE A 89 -16.20 8.70 0.33
C ILE A 89 -17.15 7.70 0.96
N CYS A 90 -16.86 7.28 2.19
CA CYS A 90 -17.62 6.28 2.96
C CYS A 90 -17.62 6.67 4.44
N PRO A 91 -18.59 7.47 4.91
CA PRO A 91 -18.66 7.92 6.30
C PRO A 91 -18.75 6.79 7.34
N GLN A 92 -19.17 5.59 6.93
CA GLN A 92 -19.30 4.42 7.80
C GLN A 92 -17.96 3.70 8.03
N THR A 93 -16.96 3.92 7.20
CA THR A 93 -15.64 3.30 7.37
C THR A 93 -14.94 3.87 8.61
N GLU A 94 -14.66 3.02 9.59
CA GLU A 94 -13.82 3.39 10.73
C GLU A 94 -12.38 3.58 10.28
N VAL A 95 -11.77 4.73 10.61
CA VAL A 95 -10.37 5.01 10.24
C VAL A 95 -9.54 5.29 11.48
N ILE A 96 -8.56 4.41 11.74
CA ILE A 96 -7.53 4.60 12.77
C ILE A 96 -6.25 5.06 12.10
N THR A 97 -5.59 6.08 12.65
CA THR A 97 -4.34 6.62 12.10
C THR A 97 -3.22 6.53 13.12
N TYR A 98 -2.03 6.15 12.63
CA TYR A 98 -0.78 6.16 13.37
C TYR A 98 0.23 7.01 12.60
N GLU A 99 0.57 8.19 13.17
CA GLU A 99 1.60 9.08 12.64
C GLU A 99 2.97 8.68 13.20
N MET A 100 3.47 7.52 12.73
CA MET A 100 4.72 6.95 13.25
C MET A 100 5.56 6.28 12.18
N PHE A 101 6.86 6.31 12.36
CA PHE A 101 7.79 5.48 11.60
C PHE A 101 7.77 4.06 12.16
N VAL A 102 7.50 3.07 11.30
CA VAL A 102 7.39 1.66 11.74
C VAL A 102 8.78 1.06 11.95
N LEU A 103 9.01 0.59 13.16
CA LEU A 103 10.22 -0.09 13.61
C LEU A 103 9.83 -1.39 14.32
N PRO A 104 10.72 -2.40 14.40
CA PRO A 104 10.42 -3.64 15.11
C PRO A 104 9.94 -3.42 16.55
N GLU A 105 10.56 -2.47 17.26
CA GLU A 105 10.28 -2.15 18.67
C GLU A 105 8.93 -1.45 18.93
N ASN A 106 8.30 -0.86 17.91
CA ASN A 106 7.04 -0.15 18.07
C ASN A 106 5.87 -0.79 17.30
N MET A 107 6.12 -1.92 16.65
CA MET A 107 5.15 -2.58 15.78
C MET A 107 3.94 -3.15 16.54
N GLU A 108 4.14 -3.63 17.77
CA GLU A 108 3.08 -4.27 18.57
C GLU A 108 1.81 -3.40 18.68
N GLN A 109 1.96 -2.09 18.89
CA GLN A 109 0.83 -1.18 19.10
C GLN A 109 -0.12 -1.09 17.90
N ILE A 110 0.37 -1.27 16.65
CA ILE A 110 -0.49 -1.25 15.47
C ILE A 110 -1.22 -2.58 15.29
N PHE A 111 -0.65 -3.69 15.76
CA PHE A 111 -1.25 -5.02 15.70
C PHE A 111 -2.30 -5.27 16.79
N GLU A 112 -2.38 -4.45 17.83
CA GLU A 112 -3.49 -4.46 18.80
C GLU A 112 -4.85 -4.32 18.13
N GLN A 113 -4.90 -3.71 16.94
CA GLN A 113 -6.10 -3.53 16.13
C GLN A 113 -6.58 -4.82 15.42
N ARG A 114 -5.79 -5.90 15.44
CA ARG A 114 -6.09 -7.21 14.83
C ARG A 114 -6.64 -7.11 13.40
N PRO A 115 -5.83 -6.67 12.44
CA PRO A 115 -6.27 -6.57 11.04
C PRO A 115 -6.50 -7.97 10.45
N ASP A 116 -7.50 -8.08 9.56
CA ASP A 116 -7.75 -9.28 8.78
C ASP A 116 -6.80 -9.39 7.58
N TYR A 117 -6.22 -8.27 7.15
CA TYR A 117 -5.28 -8.21 6.03
C TYR A 117 -4.30 -7.06 6.17
N ILE A 118 -3.05 -7.27 5.71
CA ILE A 118 -1.99 -6.26 5.74
C ILE A 118 -1.56 -5.90 4.32
N ILE A 119 -1.50 -4.60 4.04
CA ILE A 119 -0.93 -4.06 2.79
C ILE A 119 0.33 -3.27 3.12
N ASP A 120 1.44 -3.76 2.62
CA ASP A 120 2.74 -3.12 2.77
C ASP A 120 3.07 -2.26 1.54
N ALA A 121 2.93 -0.94 1.68
CA ALA A 121 3.26 0.06 0.68
C ALA A 121 4.38 1.03 1.12
N ILE A 122 5.19 0.64 2.12
CA ILE A 122 6.36 1.40 2.56
C ILE A 122 7.59 1.12 1.67
N ASP A 123 8.61 1.95 1.75
CA ASP A 123 9.83 1.83 0.96
C ASP A 123 11.07 1.35 1.75
N THR A 124 10.96 1.29 3.07
CA THR A 124 12.05 0.93 3.97
C THR A 124 12.16 -0.59 4.12
N VAL A 125 13.27 -1.17 3.61
CA VAL A 125 13.49 -2.64 3.59
C VAL A 125 13.41 -3.25 4.99
N THR A 126 14.03 -2.64 6.00
CA THR A 126 14.03 -3.16 7.38
C THR A 126 12.61 -3.28 7.93
N ALA A 127 11.80 -2.24 7.74
CA ALA A 127 10.41 -2.24 8.20
C ALA A 127 9.55 -3.26 7.42
N LYS A 128 9.75 -3.39 6.08
CA LYS A 128 9.08 -4.43 5.27
C LYS A 128 9.36 -5.83 5.78
N ILE A 129 10.61 -6.13 6.11
CA ILE A 129 11.01 -7.46 6.59
C ILE A 129 10.35 -7.75 7.94
N ALA A 130 10.47 -6.82 8.90
CA ALA A 130 9.87 -6.98 10.22
C ALA A 130 8.33 -7.13 10.13
N LEU A 131 7.69 -6.41 9.21
CA LEU A 131 6.25 -6.53 8.96
C LEU A 131 5.87 -7.91 8.42
N VAL A 132 6.65 -8.46 7.49
CA VAL A 132 6.42 -9.82 6.97
C VAL A 132 6.62 -10.87 8.06
N GLU A 133 7.68 -10.76 8.87
CA GLU A 133 7.91 -11.66 10.01
C GLU A 133 6.74 -11.63 10.99
N LYS A 134 6.25 -10.43 11.34
CA LYS A 134 5.12 -10.26 12.27
C LYS A 134 3.80 -10.76 11.69
N ALA A 135 3.54 -10.53 10.42
CA ALA A 135 2.35 -11.05 9.73
C ALA A 135 2.31 -12.59 9.75
N LEU A 136 3.45 -13.23 9.50
CA LEU A 136 3.57 -14.69 9.55
C LEU A 136 3.45 -15.23 10.99
N GLU A 137 4.04 -14.55 11.98
CA GLU A 137 3.89 -14.92 13.41
C GLU A 137 2.43 -14.93 13.84
N LEU A 138 1.64 -13.98 13.35
CA LEU A 138 0.22 -13.81 13.71
C LEU A 138 -0.75 -14.50 12.75
N ASP A 139 -0.24 -15.19 11.73
CA ASP A 139 -1.03 -15.83 10.66
C ASP A 139 -1.99 -14.86 9.96
N ILE A 140 -1.52 -13.64 9.71
CA ILE A 140 -2.30 -12.60 9.02
C ILE A 140 -1.82 -12.52 7.55
N PRO A 141 -2.72 -12.60 6.56
CA PRO A 141 -2.35 -12.45 5.16
C PRO A 141 -1.75 -11.07 4.87
N ILE A 142 -0.70 -11.07 4.07
CA ILE A 142 0.03 -9.86 3.70
C ILE A 142 0.33 -9.83 2.20
N ILE A 143 0.17 -8.65 1.59
CA ILE A 143 0.65 -8.33 0.24
C ILE A 143 1.57 -7.12 0.27
N SER A 144 2.70 -7.20 -0.43
CA SER A 144 3.71 -6.15 -0.40
C SER A 144 3.93 -5.52 -1.79
N SER A 145 3.89 -4.19 -1.85
CA SER A 145 4.30 -3.44 -3.04
C SER A 145 5.81 -3.43 -3.17
N MET A 146 6.30 -3.78 -4.35
CA MET A 146 7.71 -3.62 -4.69
C MET A 146 7.98 -2.26 -5.33
N GLY A 147 9.20 -2.03 -5.84
CA GLY A 147 9.61 -0.72 -6.34
C GLY A 147 8.81 -0.23 -7.54
N THR A 148 8.19 0.94 -7.43
CA THR A 148 7.42 1.63 -8.48
C THR A 148 8.17 2.82 -9.09
N GLY A 149 9.29 3.23 -8.51
CA GLY A 149 10.09 4.35 -9.00
C GLY A 149 10.86 4.05 -10.27
N ASN A 150 11.20 5.11 -11.05
CA ASN A 150 11.97 5.06 -12.28
C ASN A 150 11.34 4.17 -13.37
N LYS A 151 10.01 4.22 -13.50
CA LYS A 151 9.22 3.40 -14.42
C LYS A 151 8.18 4.24 -15.15
N LEU A 152 7.81 3.79 -16.35
CA LEU A 152 6.81 4.42 -17.23
C LEU A 152 5.72 3.46 -17.69
N HIS A 153 5.90 2.14 -17.48
CA HIS A 153 5.02 1.09 -17.98
C HIS A 153 4.20 0.45 -16.85
N GLY A 154 3.05 1.06 -16.55
CA GLY A 154 2.12 0.55 -15.54
C GLY A 154 1.52 -0.81 -15.90
N GLU A 155 1.37 -1.10 -17.19
CA GLU A 155 0.85 -2.38 -17.73
C GLU A 155 1.79 -3.57 -17.50
N LEU A 156 3.03 -3.33 -17.04
CA LEU A 156 3.98 -4.38 -16.72
C LEU A 156 3.97 -4.80 -15.24
N PHE A 157 3.05 -4.25 -14.45
CA PHE A 157 2.83 -4.75 -13.08
C PHE A 157 2.06 -6.07 -13.09
N GLU A 158 2.45 -6.95 -12.19
CA GLU A 158 1.77 -8.22 -11.94
C GLU A 158 1.78 -8.56 -10.45
N ILE A 159 0.81 -9.38 -10.04
CA ILE A 159 0.74 -9.98 -8.71
C ILE A 159 1.34 -11.37 -8.81
N THR A 160 2.31 -11.67 -7.97
CA THR A 160 2.99 -12.97 -7.97
C THR A 160 3.67 -13.25 -6.63
N ASP A 161 4.21 -14.45 -6.49
CA ASP A 161 5.11 -14.78 -5.39
C ASP A 161 6.48 -14.13 -5.58
N ILE A 162 7.08 -13.61 -4.50
CA ILE A 162 8.39 -12.95 -4.54
C ILE A 162 9.49 -13.84 -5.12
N SER A 163 9.40 -15.17 -4.97
CA SER A 163 10.36 -16.14 -5.52
C SER A 163 10.40 -16.13 -7.04
N LYS A 164 9.29 -15.74 -7.70
CA LYS A 164 9.14 -15.70 -9.16
C LYS A 164 9.51 -14.35 -9.77
N THR A 165 9.81 -13.33 -8.95
CA THR A 165 10.11 -11.97 -9.43
C THR A 165 11.48 -11.87 -10.09
N SER A 166 11.63 -10.94 -11.05
CA SER A 166 12.87 -10.66 -11.78
C SER A 166 13.14 -9.14 -11.82
N VAL A 167 14.22 -8.72 -12.42
CA VAL A 167 14.67 -7.34 -12.73
C VAL A 167 14.55 -6.27 -11.65
N CYS A 168 13.61 -6.38 -10.71
CA CYS A 168 13.36 -5.38 -9.67
C CYS A 168 14.46 -5.44 -8.57
N PRO A 169 15.22 -4.33 -8.34
CA PRO A 169 16.26 -4.30 -7.31
C PRO A 169 15.72 -4.55 -5.89
N LEU A 170 14.56 -3.97 -5.56
CA LEU A 170 13.93 -4.16 -4.26
C LEU A 170 13.54 -5.63 -4.04
N CYS A 171 12.93 -6.29 -5.03
CA CYS A 171 12.63 -7.72 -4.96
C CYS A 171 13.89 -8.56 -4.70
N LYS A 172 15.02 -8.21 -5.34
CA LYS A 172 16.30 -8.92 -5.15
C LYS A 172 16.77 -8.83 -3.70
N VAL A 173 16.69 -7.63 -3.09
CA VAL A 173 17.07 -7.41 -1.69
C VAL A 173 16.10 -8.16 -0.76
N MET A 174 14.80 -7.97 -0.93
CA MET A 174 13.77 -8.64 -0.11
C MET A 174 13.91 -10.17 -0.15
N ARG A 175 14.07 -10.77 -1.33
CA ARG A 175 14.28 -12.22 -1.44
C ARG A 175 15.51 -12.71 -0.67
N LYS A 176 16.62 -11.96 -0.73
CA LYS A 176 17.84 -12.32 0.00
C LYS A 176 17.60 -12.28 1.50
N GLU A 177 17.03 -11.19 1.98
CA GLU A 177 16.82 -10.96 3.42
C GLU A 177 15.77 -11.90 4.02
N LEU A 178 14.67 -12.14 3.30
CA LEU A 178 13.63 -13.07 3.74
C LEU A 178 14.14 -14.52 3.76
N ARG A 179 14.90 -14.95 2.74
CA ARG A 179 15.50 -16.29 2.72
C ARG A 179 16.47 -16.52 3.88
N ALA A 180 17.25 -15.52 4.26
CA ALA A 180 18.13 -15.60 5.43
C ALA A 180 17.37 -15.84 6.75
N ARG A 181 16.05 -15.59 6.76
CA ARG A 181 15.12 -15.79 7.88
C ARG A 181 14.22 -17.03 7.70
N GLY A 182 14.48 -17.85 6.67
CA GLY A 182 13.67 -19.03 6.36
C GLY A 182 12.34 -18.74 5.66
N ILE A 183 12.12 -17.49 5.22
CA ILE A 183 10.89 -17.06 4.53
C ILE A 183 11.14 -17.09 3.02
N TYR A 184 10.44 -17.96 2.31
CA TYR A 184 10.64 -18.19 0.87
C TYR A 184 9.52 -17.63 0.01
N HIS A 185 8.35 -17.35 0.60
CA HIS A 185 7.14 -16.93 -0.08
C HIS A 185 6.63 -15.61 0.49
N LEU A 186 6.21 -14.73 -0.39
CA LEU A 186 5.51 -13.49 -0.08
C LEU A 186 4.74 -13.06 -1.32
N LYS A 187 3.45 -12.79 -1.18
CA LYS A 187 2.65 -12.20 -2.26
C LYS A 187 3.09 -10.76 -2.49
N VAL A 188 3.37 -10.41 -3.74
CA VAL A 188 3.87 -9.07 -4.09
C VAL A 188 3.22 -8.53 -5.36
N VAL A 189 3.09 -7.21 -5.41
CA VAL A 189 2.88 -6.44 -6.65
C VAL A 189 4.25 -5.93 -7.09
N TYR A 190 4.72 -6.35 -8.26
CA TYR A 190 5.99 -5.86 -8.82
C TYR A 190 5.88 -5.63 -10.32
N SER A 191 6.79 -4.87 -10.89
CA SER A 191 6.86 -4.61 -12.33
C SER A 191 8.02 -5.37 -12.98
N ARG A 192 7.77 -5.94 -14.14
CA ARG A 192 8.81 -6.53 -15.01
C ARG A 192 9.63 -5.48 -15.76
N GLU A 193 9.28 -4.21 -15.66
CA GLU A 193 10.05 -3.11 -16.24
C GLU A 193 11.38 -2.94 -15.52
N LYS A 194 12.47 -2.87 -16.29
CA LYS A 194 13.78 -2.49 -15.77
C LYS A 194 13.74 -0.98 -15.41
N PRO A 195 14.13 -0.59 -14.19
CA PRO A 195 14.15 0.82 -13.82
C PRO A 195 15.03 1.65 -14.76
N ILE A 196 14.55 2.84 -15.12
CA ILE A 196 15.30 3.82 -15.92
C ILE A 196 16.45 4.36 -15.07
N ASP A 197 17.64 4.43 -15.64
CA ASP A 197 18.78 5.09 -14.99
C ASP A 197 18.62 6.61 -15.06
N VAL A 198 18.42 7.22 -13.89
CA VAL A 198 18.27 8.66 -13.75
C VAL A 198 19.51 9.34 -13.15
N SER A 199 20.61 8.62 -12.99
CA SER A 199 21.84 9.10 -12.32
C SER A 199 22.42 10.37 -12.95
N GLN A 200 22.25 10.54 -14.25
CA GLN A 200 22.71 11.74 -14.99
C GLN A 200 21.73 12.92 -14.90
N ARG A 201 20.55 12.74 -14.35
CA ARG A 201 19.48 13.76 -14.27
C ARG A 201 19.30 14.31 -12.87
N THR A 202 19.98 13.75 -11.87
CA THR A 202 19.95 14.22 -10.48
C THR A 202 20.88 15.41 -10.30
N THR A 203 20.43 16.44 -9.59
CA THR A 203 21.25 17.61 -9.24
C THR A 203 22.32 17.26 -8.21
N ASP A 204 23.38 18.06 -8.09
CA ASP A 204 24.46 17.79 -7.12
C ASP A 204 23.97 17.90 -5.67
N GLU A 205 22.95 18.70 -5.39
CA GLU A 205 22.28 18.77 -4.08
C GLU A 205 21.55 17.45 -3.74
N GLU A 206 20.94 16.79 -4.73
CA GLU A 206 20.29 15.49 -4.55
C GLU A 206 21.28 14.33 -4.41
N LYS A 207 22.48 14.44 -5.01
CA LYS A 207 23.57 13.46 -4.87
C LYS A 207 24.18 13.44 -3.47
N GLY A 208 24.08 14.54 -2.71
CA GLY A 208 24.55 14.65 -1.31
C GLY A 208 23.64 13.97 -0.29
N SER A 209 22.40 13.65 -0.63
CA SER A 209 21.51 12.87 0.22
C SER A 209 21.85 11.38 0.09
N ARG A 210 21.92 10.67 1.21
CA ARG A 210 22.28 9.24 1.27
C ARG A 210 21.39 8.27 0.47
N ARG A 211 20.32 8.77 -0.19
CA ARG A 211 19.45 8.03 -1.12
C ARG A 211 19.16 8.92 -2.32
N SER A 212 19.48 8.46 -3.54
CA SER A 212 18.97 9.11 -4.73
C SER A 212 17.45 9.05 -4.74
N LEU A 213 16.77 10.18 -4.85
CA LEU A 213 15.31 10.25 -5.01
C LEU A 213 14.94 9.57 -6.34
N PRO A 214 14.12 8.50 -6.32
CA PRO A 214 13.66 7.90 -7.57
C PRO A 214 12.70 8.83 -8.29
N GLY A 215 12.82 8.91 -9.62
CA GLY A 215 11.81 9.55 -10.46
C GLY A 215 10.47 8.82 -10.35
N SER A 216 9.37 9.56 -10.51
CA SER A 216 8.04 8.99 -10.48
C SER A 216 7.07 9.79 -11.34
N VAL A 217 6.03 9.14 -11.84
CA VAL A 217 4.97 9.73 -12.65
C VAL A 217 3.60 9.47 -12.05
N SER A 218 2.58 10.19 -12.54
CA SER A 218 1.25 10.21 -11.95
C SER A 218 0.45 8.91 -12.02
N PHE A 219 0.80 7.98 -12.91
CA PHE A 219 0.01 6.78 -13.18
C PHE A 219 0.66 5.46 -12.76
N VAL A 220 2.00 5.38 -12.68
CA VAL A 220 2.68 4.12 -12.36
C VAL A 220 2.45 3.66 -10.91
N PRO A 221 2.70 4.49 -9.86
CA PRO A 221 2.39 4.10 -8.49
C PRO A 221 0.89 3.85 -8.25
N PRO A 222 -0.05 4.66 -8.80
CA PRO A 222 -1.47 4.40 -8.69
C PRO A 222 -1.91 3.02 -9.19
N ILE A 223 -1.40 2.58 -10.35
CA ILE A 223 -1.72 1.25 -10.89
C ILE A 223 -1.30 0.15 -9.91
N ALA A 224 -0.10 0.24 -9.33
CA ALA A 224 0.31 -0.71 -8.30
C ALA A 224 -0.62 -0.69 -7.07
N GLY A 225 -1.05 0.50 -6.63
CA GLY A 225 -2.01 0.66 -5.54
C GLY A 225 -3.38 0.04 -5.83
N LEU A 226 -3.89 0.21 -7.05
CA LEU A 226 -5.16 -0.39 -7.49
C LEU A 226 -5.07 -1.92 -7.61
N LEU A 227 -3.93 -2.46 -8.04
CA LEU A 227 -3.70 -3.91 -8.07
C LEU A 227 -3.67 -4.50 -6.66
N LEU A 228 -3.02 -3.84 -5.69
CA LEU A 228 -3.04 -4.24 -4.27
C LEU A 228 -4.47 -4.27 -3.73
N ALA A 229 -5.22 -3.19 -3.92
CA ALA A 229 -6.60 -3.11 -3.44
C ALA A 229 -7.49 -4.18 -4.09
N GLY A 230 -7.38 -4.36 -5.40
CA GLY A 230 -8.18 -5.35 -6.12
C GLY A 230 -7.91 -6.78 -5.67
N GLU A 231 -6.65 -7.12 -5.35
CA GLU A 231 -6.30 -8.44 -4.81
C GLU A 231 -6.91 -8.65 -3.42
N VAL A 232 -6.68 -7.69 -2.52
CA VAL A 232 -7.18 -7.78 -1.14
C VAL A 232 -8.71 -7.83 -1.11
N ILE A 233 -9.41 -7.04 -1.92
CA ILE A 233 -10.86 -7.06 -2.01
C ILE A 233 -11.34 -8.45 -2.45
N ARG A 234 -10.72 -9.07 -3.46
CA ARG A 234 -11.09 -10.42 -3.90
C ARG A 234 -10.91 -11.47 -2.81
N GLU A 235 -9.76 -11.46 -2.12
CA GLU A 235 -9.48 -12.42 -1.05
C GLU A 235 -10.40 -12.24 0.17
N LEU A 236 -10.73 -11.00 0.54
CA LEU A 236 -11.67 -10.74 1.64
C LEU A 236 -13.12 -11.18 1.32
N MET A 237 -13.46 -11.31 0.04
CA MET A 237 -14.79 -11.80 -0.38
C MET A 237 -14.88 -13.33 -0.46
N GLU A 238 -13.75 -14.03 -0.58
CA GLU A 238 -13.72 -15.49 -0.63
C GLU A 238 -14.13 -16.08 0.72
N GLU A 239 -14.82 -17.24 0.70
CA GLU A 239 -15.08 -17.98 1.93
C GLU A 239 -13.77 -18.54 2.47
N VAL A 240 -13.52 -18.33 3.75
CA VAL A 240 -12.50 -19.10 4.48
C VAL A 240 -13.11 -20.48 4.70
N GLU A 241 -12.70 -21.47 3.87
CA GLU A 241 -13.09 -22.87 4.03
C GLU A 241 -12.58 -23.45 5.37
#